data_87daae32d863a447f44835023862b683
#
_entry.id   87daae32d863a447f44835023862b683
#
_cell.length_a   1.000
_cell.length_b   1.000
_cell.length_c   1.000
_cell.angle_alpha   90.00
_cell.angle_beta   90.00
_cell.angle_gamma   90.00
#
_symmetry.space_group_name_H-M   'P 1'
#
loop_
_entity.id
_entity.type
_entity.pdbx_description
1 polymer ?
#
loop_
_entity_poly.entity_id
_entity_poly.type
_entity_poly.pdbx_seq_one_letter_code
_entity_poly.pdbx_strand_id
1 'polypeptide(L)'
;MREERLRATAGLRQGALNLSSWRGRSGRRYVVGVHPLSETDLLDVTDAIVIAVRRDEQGVASLIDIAAAGPRPRDRLRKSWMSTVRSRGATEMHVHRLAEGEDERRAIVADLREDEPQAS
;
A
#
# COMPACT_ATOMS: atom_id res chain seq x y z
N MET A 1 12.82 -1.86 1.90
CA MET A 1 11.79 -1.65 0.88
C MET A 1 11.80 -0.25 0.37
N ARG A 2 11.55 -0.09 -0.90
CA ARG A 2 11.69 1.23 -1.49
C ARG A 2 10.56 1.49 -2.48
N GLU A 3 9.97 2.68 -2.40
CA GLU A 3 9.00 3.14 -3.37
C GLU A 3 9.73 3.75 -4.55
N GLU A 4 9.20 3.50 -5.76
CA GLU A 4 9.73 4.10 -6.98
C GLU A 4 8.56 4.72 -7.74
N ARG A 5 8.58 6.04 -7.87
CA ARG A 5 7.51 6.73 -8.56
C ARG A 5 7.60 6.47 -10.06
N LEU A 6 6.43 6.29 -10.66
CA LEU A 6 6.35 5.97 -12.08
C LEU A 6 6.11 7.25 -12.86
N ARG A 7 7.06 7.58 -13.72
CA ARG A 7 6.97 8.81 -14.50
C ARG A 7 5.85 8.79 -15.53
N ALA A 8 5.44 7.61 -15.93
CA ALA A 8 4.41 7.48 -16.95
C ALA A 8 3.11 8.18 -16.57
N THR A 9 2.89 8.40 -15.28
CA THR A 9 1.68 9.07 -14.85
C THR A 9 1.69 10.56 -15.11
N ALA A 10 2.86 11.14 -15.37
CA ALA A 10 2.99 12.59 -15.50
C ALA A 10 2.20 13.15 -16.67
N GLY A 11 1.98 12.35 -17.71
CA GLY A 11 1.22 12.80 -18.87
C GLY A 11 -0.23 12.40 -18.84
N LEU A 12 -0.69 11.78 -17.76
CA LEU A 12 -2.06 11.32 -17.72
C LEU A 12 -3.00 12.47 -17.39
N ARG A 13 -4.24 12.27 -17.81
CA ARG A 13 -5.24 13.28 -17.62
C ARG A 13 -5.55 13.50 -16.17
N GLN A 14 -6.11 14.66 -15.92
CA GLN A 14 -6.67 14.99 -14.63
C GLN A 14 -7.62 13.91 -14.18
N GLY A 15 -7.53 13.54 -12.94
CA GLY A 15 -8.35 12.48 -12.37
C GLY A 15 -7.73 11.10 -12.44
N ALA A 16 -6.67 10.95 -13.19
CA ALA A 16 -5.96 9.69 -13.23
C ALA A 16 -5.26 9.46 -11.89
N LEU A 17 -5.17 8.19 -11.49
CA LEU A 17 -4.46 7.84 -10.27
C LEU A 17 -2.97 8.10 -10.43
N ASN A 18 -2.36 8.59 -9.37
CA ASN A 18 -0.92 8.60 -9.29
C ASN A 18 -0.47 7.16 -9.07
N LEU A 19 0.49 6.74 -9.84
CA LEU A 19 1.03 5.40 -9.72
C LEU A 19 2.43 5.43 -9.15
N SER A 20 2.77 4.39 -8.43
CA SER A 20 4.09 4.21 -7.88
C SER A 20 4.37 2.73 -7.86
N SER A 21 5.54 2.32 -7.39
CA SER A 21 5.81 0.91 -7.23
C SER A 21 6.67 0.69 -6.00
N TRP A 22 6.51 -0.49 -5.41
CA TRP A 22 7.32 -0.93 -4.29
C TRP A 22 8.10 -2.14 -4.71
N ARG A 23 9.36 -2.20 -4.32
CA ARG A 23 10.18 -3.36 -4.61
C ARG A 23 10.21 -4.24 -3.37
N GLY A 24 9.83 -5.50 -3.54
CA GLY A 24 9.87 -6.47 -2.45
C GLY A 24 11.27 -7.02 -2.23
N ARG A 25 11.40 -7.85 -1.21
CA ARG A 25 12.67 -8.48 -0.89
C ARG A 25 13.18 -9.36 -2.02
N SER A 26 12.26 -9.93 -2.78
CA SER A 26 12.62 -10.76 -3.93
C SER A 26 13.16 -9.97 -5.11
N GLY A 27 13.03 -8.65 -5.09
CA GLY A 27 13.37 -7.80 -6.22
C GLY A 27 12.20 -7.52 -7.13
N ARG A 28 11.06 -8.17 -6.93
CA ARG A 28 9.87 -7.91 -7.73
C ARG A 28 9.29 -6.55 -7.40
N ARG A 29 8.75 -5.90 -8.42
CA ARG A 29 8.10 -4.61 -8.27
C ARG A 29 6.59 -4.77 -8.31
N TYR A 30 5.93 -4.04 -7.44
CA TYR A 30 4.47 -4.10 -7.32
C TYR A 30 3.92 -2.70 -7.56
N VAL A 31 3.18 -2.55 -8.65
CA VAL A 31 2.61 -1.25 -9.01
C VAL A 31 1.42 -0.97 -8.09
N VAL A 32 1.36 0.25 -7.61
CA VAL A 32 0.30 0.67 -6.67
C VAL A 32 -0.32 1.97 -7.14
N GLY A 33 -1.60 2.16 -6.80
CA GLY A 33 -2.24 3.46 -6.91
C GLY A 33 -2.08 4.20 -5.61
N VAL A 34 -1.72 5.48 -5.68
CA VAL A 34 -1.51 6.31 -4.49
C VAL A 34 -2.81 7.03 -4.16
N HIS A 35 -3.27 6.86 -2.93
CA HIS A 35 -4.51 7.47 -2.44
C HIS A 35 -4.24 8.23 -1.17
N PRO A 36 -5.05 9.25 -0.90
CA PRO A 36 -4.99 9.86 0.43
C PRO A 36 -5.42 8.84 1.49
N LEU A 37 -4.97 9.03 2.70
CA LEU A 37 -5.35 8.14 3.78
C LEU A 37 -6.77 8.51 4.22
N SER A 38 -7.73 7.76 3.73
CA SER A 38 -9.16 8.07 3.89
C SER A 38 -9.94 6.80 4.18
N GLU A 39 -10.82 6.86 5.16
CA GLU A 39 -11.68 5.72 5.47
C GLU A 39 -12.58 5.38 4.30
N THR A 40 -13.12 6.40 3.63
CA THR A 40 -14.01 6.18 2.50
C THR A 40 -13.31 5.40 1.40
N ASP A 41 -12.09 5.82 1.06
CA ASP A 41 -11.34 5.13 0.02
C ASP A 41 -10.99 3.71 0.44
N LEU A 42 -10.63 3.53 1.73
CA LEU A 42 -10.28 2.21 2.21
C LEU A 42 -11.47 1.26 2.21
N LEU A 43 -12.66 1.74 2.55
CA LEU A 43 -13.83 0.88 2.60
C LEU A 43 -14.21 0.32 1.24
N ASP A 44 -13.83 1.02 0.17
CA ASP A 44 -14.14 0.56 -1.18
C ASP A 44 -13.11 -0.43 -1.73
N VAL A 45 -12.03 -0.68 -1.00
CA VAL A 45 -10.98 -1.57 -1.50
C VAL A 45 -11.32 -3.02 -1.18
N THR A 46 -11.34 -3.85 -2.23
CA THR A 46 -11.51 -5.30 -2.07
C THR A 46 -10.49 -6.00 -2.96
N ASP A 47 -10.14 -7.21 -2.60
CA ASP A 47 -9.25 -8.07 -3.40
C ASP A 47 -7.95 -7.36 -3.76
N ALA A 48 -7.33 -6.74 -2.77
CA ALA A 48 -6.16 -5.92 -3.00
C ALA A 48 -5.24 -5.94 -1.80
N ILE A 49 -4.08 -5.35 -1.97
CA ILE A 49 -3.13 -5.14 -0.88
C ILE A 49 -3.08 -3.65 -0.62
N VAL A 50 -3.17 -3.27 0.64
CA VAL A 50 -3.13 -1.88 1.05
C VAL A 50 -1.87 -1.65 1.88
N ILE A 51 -1.09 -0.67 1.48
CA ILE A 51 0.13 -0.30 2.18
C ILE A 51 -0.09 1.06 2.83
N ALA A 52 0.07 1.14 4.13
CA ALA A 52 0.04 2.41 4.84
C ALA A 52 1.42 3.03 4.77
N VAL A 53 1.49 4.28 4.35
CA VAL A 53 2.75 4.93 3.99
C VAL A 53 2.84 6.27 4.69
N ARG A 54 4.02 6.58 5.20
CA ARG A 54 4.33 7.92 5.67
C ARG A 54 5.26 8.59 4.65
N ARG A 55 4.83 9.75 4.16
CA ARG A 55 5.66 10.55 3.25
C ARG A 55 6.22 11.72 4.03
N ASP A 56 7.54 11.85 4.02
CA ASP A 56 8.17 12.93 4.76
C ASP A 56 8.26 14.20 3.93
N GLU A 57 8.89 15.23 4.50
CA GLU A 57 8.98 16.53 3.86
C GLU A 57 9.84 16.53 2.60
N GLN A 58 10.76 15.58 2.49
CA GLN A 58 11.56 15.43 1.31
C GLN A 58 10.90 14.55 0.25
N GLY A 59 9.71 14.05 0.53
CA GLY A 59 9.00 13.19 -0.43
C GLY A 59 9.38 11.73 -0.34
N VAL A 60 10.12 11.33 0.69
CA VAL A 60 10.52 9.93 0.85
C VAL A 60 9.40 9.17 1.55
N ALA A 61 9.04 8.03 0.98
CA ALA A 61 7.98 7.17 1.51
C ALA A 61 8.56 6.07 2.37
N SER A 62 7.94 5.86 3.53
CA SER A 62 8.29 4.77 4.42
C SER A 62 7.07 3.89 4.65
N LEU A 63 7.26 2.59 4.60
CA LEU A 63 6.17 1.65 4.80
C LEU A 63 5.88 1.55 6.30
N ILE A 64 4.64 1.82 6.68
CA ILE A 64 4.20 1.73 8.08
C ILE A 64 3.60 0.37 8.37
N ASP A 65 2.69 -0.07 7.51
CA ASP A 65 2.06 -1.38 7.66
C ASP A 65 1.51 -1.81 6.32
N ILE A 66 1.18 -3.10 6.23
CA ILE A 66 0.65 -3.66 5.00
C ILE A 66 -0.44 -4.67 5.39
N ALA A 67 -1.53 -4.64 4.64
CA ALA A 67 -2.65 -5.52 4.90
C ALA A 67 -3.26 -6.00 3.61
N ALA A 68 -3.82 -7.20 3.63
CA ALA A 68 -4.54 -7.74 2.49
C ALA A 68 -6.03 -7.52 2.72
N ALA A 69 -6.72 -7.04 1.69
CA ALA A 69 -8.17 -6.87 1.71
C ALA A 69 -8.77 -7.97 0.85
N GLY A 70 -9.66 -8.75 1.45
CA GLY A 70 -10.34 -9.82 0.75
C GLY A 70 -11.56 -9.35 -0.03
N PRO A 71 -12.42 -10.29 -0.45
CA PRO A 71 -13.56 -9.96 -1.30
C PRO A 71 -14.68 -9.24 -0.58
N ARG A 72 -14.70 -9.29 0.74
CA ARG A 72 -15.78 -8.67 1.51
C ARG A 72 -15.25 -7.56 2.38
N PRO A 73 -15.90 -6.39 2.35
CA PRO A 73 -15.51 -5.32 3.25
C PRO A 73 -15.73 -5.72 4.71
N ARG A 74 -14.77 -5.39 5.56
CA ARG A 74 -14.88 -5.61 6.99
C ARG A 74 -14.66 -4.27 7.67
N ASP A 75 -15.72 -3.50 7.71
CA ASP A 75 -15.63 -2.10 8.10
C ASP A 75 -14.96 -1.90 9.45
N ARG A 76 -15.31 -2.73 10.43
CA ARG A 76 -14.74 -2.58 11.76
C ARG A 76 -13.24 -2.76 11.75
N LEU A 77 -12.76 -3.81 11.06
CA LEU A 77 -11.34 -4.07 11.00
C LEU A 77 -10.60 -2.99 10.23
N ARG A 78 -11.22 -2.49 9.18
CA ARG A 78 -10.61 -1.43 8.38
C ARG A 78 -10.50 -0.14 9.15
N LYS A 79 -11.53 0.24 9.89
CA LYS A 79 -11.49 1.44 10.72
C LYS A 79 -10.44 1.33 11.82
N SER A 80 -10.35 0.15 12.43
CA SER A 80 -9.35 -0.10 13.45
C SER A 80 -7.94 0.00 12.88
N TRP A 81 -7.73 -0.60 11.71
CA TRP A 81 -6.44 -0.55 11.06
C TRP A 81 -6.06 0.88 10.69
N MET A 82 -7.02 1.63 10.15
CA MET A 82 -6.81 3.01 9.76
C MET A 82 -6.38 3.85 10.97
N SER A 83 -7.06 3.66 12.09
CA SER A 83 -6.73 4.37 13.31
C SER A 83 -5.31 4.04 13.77
N THR A 84 -4.97 2.77 13.72
CA THR A 84 -3.64 2.33 14.14
C THR A 84 -2.54 2.92 13.26
N VAL A 85 -2.70 2.86 11.95
CA VAL A 85 -1.64 3.35 11.07
C VAL A 85 -1.52 4.88 11.14
N ARG A 86 -2.65 5.58 11.33
CA ARG A 86 -2.58 7.03 11.52
C ARG A 86 -1.80 7.38 12.76
N SER A 87 -2.02 6.67 13.84
CA SER A 87 -1.29 6.94 15.08
C SER A 87 0.20 6.65 14.92
N ARG A 88 0.57 5.85 13.95
CA ARG A 88 1.96 5.54 13.66
C ARG A 88 2.57 6.47 12.62
N GLY A 89 1.82 7.46 12.16
CA GLY A 89 2.34 8.47 11.26
C GLY A 89 2.01 8.30 9.80
N ALA A 90 1.15 7.36 9.44
CA ALA A 90 0.78 7.18 8.04
C ALA A 90 0.09 8.42 7.50
N THR A 91 0.42 8.79 6.28
CA THR A 91 -0.14 9.96 5.62
C THR A 91 -0.87 9.63 4.33
N GLU A 92 -0.61 8.46 3.76
CA GLU A 92 -1.26 8.05 2.52
C GLU A 92 -1.34 6.54 2.48
N MET A 93 -2.12 6.01 1.53
CA MET A 93 -2.19 4.58 1.34
C MET A 93 -1.94 4.24 -0.12
N HIS A 94 -1.25 3.14 -0.34
CA HIS A 94 -0.95 2.65 -1.67
C HIS A 94 -1.64 1.32 -1.88
N VAL A 95 -2.34 1.18 -3.00
CA VAL A 95 -3.19 0.02 -3.23
C VAL A 95 -2.68 -0.76 -4.44
N HIS A 96 -2.39 -2.04 -4.23
CA HIS A 96 -1.98 -2.94 -5.29
C HIS A 96 -3.13 -3.89 -5.61
N ARG A 97 -3.61 -3.84 -6.86
CA ARG A 97 -4.83 -4.57 -7.25
C ARG A 97 -4.57 -5.70 -8.23
N LEU A 98 -3.32 -6.01 -8.51
CA LEU A 98 -2.99 -6.95 -9.59
C LEU A 98 -2.80 -8.39 -9.11
N ALA A 99 -2.87 -8.64 -7.82
CA ALA A 99 -2.74 -9.98 -7.29
C ALA A 99 -3.97 -10.82 -7.66
N GLU A 100 -3.71 -12.05 -8.07
CA GLU A 100 -4.78 -12.95 -8.51
C GLU A 100 -5.09 -13.95 -7.41
N GLY A 101 -5.90 -13.55 -6.46
CA GLY A 101 -6.34 -14.46 -5.43
C GLY A 101 -5.63 -14.28 -4.10
N GLU A 102 -6.15 -14.99 -3.12
CA GLU A 102 -5.70 -14.82 -1.75
C GLU A 102 -4.28 -15.29 -1.52
N ASP A 103 -3.91 -16.40 -2.15
CA ASP A 103 -2.57 -16.94 -1.96
C ASP A 103 -1.52 -16.01 -2.50
N GLU A 104 -1.79 -15.41 -3.65
CA GLU A 104 -0.85 -14.46 -4.23
C GLU A 104 -0.76 -13.20 -3.37
N ARG A 105 -1.89 -12.71 -2.86
CA ARG A 105 -1.87 -11.55 -1.97
C ARG A 105 -1.04 -11.82 -0.72
N ARG A 106 -1.18 -13.02 -0.16
CA ARG A 106 -0.42 -13.39 1.02
C ARG A 106 1.08 -13.44 0.73
N ALA A 107 1.44 -13.96 -0.43
CA ALA A 107 2.84 -14.02 -0.83
C ALA A 107 3.42 -12.62 -1.04
N ILE A 108 2.64 -11.72 -1.62
CA ILE A 108 3.11 -10.34 -1.84
C ILE A 108 3.30 -9.61 -0.50
N VAL A 109 2.36 -9.81 0.42
CA VAL A 109 2.51 -9.20 1.75
C VAL A 109 3.80 -9.67 2.40
N ALA A 110 4.09 -10.96 2.31
CA ALA A 110 5.33 -11.49 2.89
C ALA A 110 6.56 -10.90 2.21
N ASP A 111 6.50 -10.71 0.90
CA ASP A 111 7.64 -10.16 0.15
C ASP A 111 7.87 -8.69 0.46
N LEU A 112 6.80 -7.95 0.75
CA LEU A 112 6.90 -6.53 1.07
C LEU A 112 7.18 -6.26 2.55
N ARG A 113 6.87 -7.20 3.44
CA ARG A 113 7.19 -7.04 4.85
C ARG A 113 8.67 -7.23 5.07
N GLU A 114 9.29 -6.23 5.61
CA GLU A 114 10.69 -6.32 5.94
C GLU A 114 10.83 -6.72 7.35
N ASP A 115 10.99 -7.92 7.53
CA ASP A 115 11.18 -8.28 8.88
C ASP A 115 12.61 -8.17 9.25
N GLU A 116 12.94 -8.06 9.18
CA GLU A 116 13.87 -8.05 9.51
C GLU A 116 14.47 -8.20 10.19
N PRO A 117 14.90 -8.47 10.15
CA PRO A 117 15.40 -8.62 10.66
C PRO A 117 16.08 -8.56 11.13
N GLN A 118 16.20 -8.46 11.06
CA GLN A 118 16.69 -8.29 11.42
C GLN A 118 17.15 -8.34 12.02
N ALA A 119 17.46 -8.43 12.15
CA ALA A 119 17.84 -8.39 12.63
C ALA A 119 18.24 -8.47 13.10
N SER A 120 18.40 -8.57 13.17
CA SER A 120 18.93 -8.72 13.73
C SER A 120 19.29 -8.89 14.19
#